data_4cac65c1d0e7878be62b8a8bf9385047
#
_entry.id   4cac65c1d0e7878be62b8a8bf9385047
#
_cell.length_a   1.000
_cell.length_b   1.000
_cell.length_c   1.000
_cell.angle_alpha   90.00
_cell.angle_beta   90.00
_cell.angle_gamma   90.00
#
_symmetry.space_group_name_H-M   'P 1'
#
loop_
_entity.id
_entity.type
_entity.pdbx_description
1 polymer ?
#
loop_
_entity_poly.entity_id
_entity_poly.type
_entity_poly.pdbx_seq_one_letter_code
_entity_poly.pdbx_strand_id
1 'polypeptide(L)'
;MPDGFTLTRIERVTARLVPFEWEWAKANAASIAENWARRCAERSGLFDGRVLLAKSCRIEGTSCAVELFETSYASFITHKDLGSPDRGVLNAFAAIVPHGSDGAVLLGVMGAHTANAGQAYFPCGTPDLDDVRDGDTVDLAGSAEREFVEETGMALPADAPETWLLLRGRTQAAFLRPVMFPEWADALRERMERHRCAEIEPELAGFIRVASSGEIDPRSMPDFVQAYLRHAFAESPGSGSMRQASPPHRGGTAEGRR
;
A
#
# COMPACT_ATOMS: atom_id res chain seq x y z
N MET A 1 -18.63 -2.54 0.77
CA MET A 1 -17.48 -1.86 0.13
C MET A 1 -17.54 -2.15 -1.36
N PRO A 2 -17.52 -1.13 -2.26
CA PRO A 2 -17.64 -1.33 -3.71
C PRO A 2 -16.52 -2.15 -4.32
N ASP A 3 -15.38 -2.27 -3.66
CA ASP A 3 -14.13 -2.81 -4.24
C ASP A 3 -13.82 -4.26 -3.87
N GLY A 4 -14.74 -4.99 -3.26
CA GLY A 4 -14.53 -6.40 -2.87
C GLY A 4 -13.50 -6.60 -1.74
N PHE A 5 -13.10 -5.53 -1.03
CA PHE A 5 -12.25 -5.60 0.15
C PHE A 5 -13.08 -5.55 1.44
N THR A 6 -12.65 -6.32 2.44
CA THR A 6 -13.04 -6.11 3.84
C THR A 6 -11.91 -5.37 4.54
N LEU A 7 -12.27 -4.43 5.42
CA LEU A 7 -11.32 -3.68 6.23
C LEU A 7 -11.52 -4.06 7.70
N THR A 8 -10.43 -4.44 8.36
CA THR A 8 -10.43 -4.87 9.76
C THR A 8 -9.25 -4.24 10.49
N ARG A 9 -9.51 -3.64 11.66
CA ARG A 9 -8.43 -3.16 12.53
C ARG A 9 -7.76 -4.34 13.22
N ILE A 10 -6.44 -4.41 13.12
CA ILE A 10 -5.60 -5.47 13.70
C ILE A 10 -4.57 -4.82 14.63
N GLU A 11 -4.49 -5.34 15.86
CA GLU A 11 -3.52 -4.88 16.87
C GLU A 11 -2.30 -5.79 16.94
N ARG A 12 -2.45 -7.05 16.52
CA ARG A 12 -1.35 -8.01 16.51
C ARG A 12 -1.35 -8.84 15.24
N VAL A 13 -0.24 -8.79 14.51
CA VAL A 13 0.03 -9.66 13.37
C VAL A 13 1.10 -10.67 13.77
N THR A 14 0.85 -11.94 13.53
CA THR A 14 1.86 -13.00 13.61
C THR A 14 1.99 -13.65 12.25
N ALA A 15 3.19 -13.68 11.70
CA ALA A 15 3.45 -14.30 10.40
C ALA A 15 4.55 -15.34 10.55
N ARG A 16 4.35 -16.51 9.94
CA ARG A 16 5.31 -17.62 10.00
C ARG A 16 5.55 -18.20 8.62
N LEU A 17 6.81 -18.49 8.35
CA LEU A 17 7.22 -19.30 7.22
C LEU A 17 6.94 -20.77 7.52
N VAL A 18 6.19 -21.44 6.65
CA VAL A 18 5.86 -22.85 6.79
C VAL A 18 6.19 -23.63 5.53
N PRO A 19 6.55 -24.91 5.64
CA PRO A 19 6.68 -25.77 4.48
C PRO A 19 5.35 -25.89 3.74
N PHE A 20 5.35 -25.61 2.45
CA PHE A 20 4.18 -25.77 1.60
C PHE A 20 4.62 -26.01 0.15
N GLU A 21 4.06 -27.02 -0.44
CA GLU A 21 4.26 -27.35 -1.83
C GLU A 21 3.12 -26.77 -2.65
N TRP A 22 3.43 -25.79 -3.50
CA TRP A 22 2.42 -25.12 -4.30
C TRP A 22 2.11 -25.92 -5.56
N GLU A 23 1.10 -26.78 -5.49
CA GLU A 23 0.71 -27.69 -6.58
C GLU A 23 0.35 -26.95 -7.87
N TRP A 24 -0.27 -25.77 -7.75
CA TRP A 24 -0.55 -24.94 -8.91
C TRP A 24 0.76 -24.57 -9.66
N ALA A 25 1.78 -24.15 -8.98
CA ALA A 25 3.06 -23.79 -9.60
C ALA A 25 3.72 -24.96 -10.28
N LYS A 26 3.69 -26.14 -9.66
CA LYS A 26 4.19 -27.39 -10.28
C LYS A 26 3.43 -27.74 -11.55
N ALA A 27 2.11 -27.74 -11.49
CA ALA A 27 1.25 -28.09 -12.63
C ALA A 27 1.38 -27.08 -13.79
N ASN A 28 1.82 -25.85 -13.53
CA ASN A 28 1.92 -24.77 -14.51
C ASN A 28 3.36 -24.36 -14.83
N ALA A 29 4.35 -25.21 -14.54
CA ALA A 29 5.78 -24.87 -14.71
C ALA A 29 6.15 -24.38 -16.12
N ALA A 30 5.56 -24.97 -17.17
CA ALA A 30 5.79 -24.53 -18.55
C ALA A 30 5.23 -23.13 -18.82
N SER A 31 4.01 -22.85 -18.37
CA SER A 31 3.38 -21.51 -18.50
C SER A 31 4.12 -20.45 -17.69
N ILE A 32 4.67 -20.82 -16.53
CA ILE A 32 5.50 -19.94 -15.70
C ILE A 32 6.77 -19.57 -16.46
N ALA A 33 7.47 -20.55 -17.02
CA ALA A 33 8.68 -20.30 -17.81
C ALA A 33 8.43 -19.41 -19.03
N GLU A 34 7.35 -19.67 -19.77
CA GLU A 34 6.94 -18.88 -20.94
C GLU A 34 6.59 -17.44 -20.55
N ASN A 35 5.74 -17.26 -19.53
CA ASN A 35 5.35 -15.92 -19.06
C ASN A 35 6.55 -15.13 -18.54
N TRP A 36 7.44 -15.80 -17.79
CA TRP A 36 8.65 -15.19 -17.27
C TRP A 36 9.57 -14.72 -18.39
N ALA A 37 9.82 -15.56 -19.42
CA ALA A 37 10.61 -15.20 -20.59
C ALA A 37 10.02 -13.97 -21.31
N ARG A 38 8.69 -13.92 -21.49
CA ARG A 38 7.99 -12.75 -22.07
C ARG A 38 8.19 -11.50 -21.22
N ARG A 39 8.02 -11.59 -19.89
CA ARG A 39 8.20 -10.47 -18.97
C ARG A 39 9.64 -9.93 -18.99
N CYS A 40 10.65 -10.82 -19.02
CA CYS A 40 12.05 -10.41 -19.14
C CYS A 40 12.37 -9.76 -20.50
N ALA A 41 11.74 -10.20 -21.57
CA ALA A 41 11.89 -9.56 -22.89
C ALA A 41 11.27 -8.15 -22.93
N GLU A 42 10.18 -7.93 -22.22
CA GLU A 42 9.53 -6.62 -22.06
C GLU A 42 10.32 -5.68 -21.15
N ARG A 43 11.04 -6.22 -20.14
CA ARG A 43 11.75 -5.45 -19.10
C ARG A 43 13.03 -6.17 -18.68
N SER A 44 14.16 -5.64 -19.06
CA SER A 44 15.49 -6.27 -18.87
C SER A 44 16.01 -6.30 -17.43
N GLY A 45 15.37 -5.61 -16.49
CA GLY A 45 15.80 -5.54 -15.09
C GLY A 45 15.11 -6.54 -14.15
N LEU A 46 14.22 -7.41 -14.64
CA LEU A 46 13.51 -8.35 -13.78
C LEU A 46 14.42 -9.49 -13.32
N PHE A 47 14.36 -9.80 -12.01
CA PHE A 47 15.07 -10.87 -11.37
C PHE A 47 14.09 -11.89 -10.74
N ASP A 48 14.32 -13.19 -10.95
CA ASP A 48 13.51 -14.25 -10.36
C ASP A 48 13.99 -14.59 -8.94
N GLY A 49 13.75 -13.64 -8.00
CA GLY A 49 14.04 -13.83 -6.59
C GLY A 49 13.08 -14.79 -5.89
N ARG A 50 13.37 -15.06 -4.61
CA ARG A 50 12.46 -15.81 -3.74
C ARG A 50 11.54 -14.83 -3.02
N VAL A 51 10.23 -15.14 -3.01
CA VAL A 51 9.21 -14.32 -2.33
C VAL A 51 8.33 -15.21 -1.45
N LEU A 52 7.67 -14.59 -0.49
CA LEU A 52 6.78 -15.30 0.42
C LEU A 52 5.33 -14.95 0.09
N LEU A 53 4.52 -15.98 -0.20
CA LEU A 53 3.09 -15.86 -0.38
C LEU A 53 2.34 -16.51 0.78
N ALA A 54 1.12 -16.05 1.07
CA ALA A 54 0.33 -16.61 2.15
C ALA A 54 -0.58 -17.74 1.64
N LYS A 55 -0.52 -18.90 2.31
CA LYS A 55 -1.50 -19.98 2.15
C LYS A 55 -2.65 -19.85 3.13
N SER A 56 -2.53 -19.04 4.17
CA SER A 56 -3.62 -18.73 5.10
C SER A 56 -3.44 -17.36 5.74
N CYS A 57 -4.57 -16.73 6.04
CA CYS A 57 -4.64 -15.46 6.78
C CYS A 57 -5.91 -15.53 7.63
N ARG A 58 -5.77 -15.78 8.93
CA ARG A 58 -6.88 -15.99 9.88
C ARG A 58 -6.96 -14.86 10.86
N ILE A 59 -8.16 -14.31 11.03
CA ILE A 59 -8.46 -13.22 11.96
C ILE A 59 -9.19 -13.80 13.17
N GLU A 60 -8.71 -13.49 14.36
CA GLU A 60 -9.34 -13.84 15.65
C GLU A 60 -9.35 -12.59 16.54
N GLY A 61 -10.53 -11.97 16.66
CA GLY A 61 -10.67 -10.68 17.35
C GLY A 61 -9.85 -9.59 16.66
N THR A 62 -8.90 -8.99 17.38
CA THR A 62 -7.96 -7.98 16.85
C THR A 62 -6.59 -8.56 16.45
N SER A 63 -6.46 -9.88 16.44
CA SER A 63 -5.23 -10.57 16.03
C SER A 63 -5.39 -11.23 14.66
N CYS A 64 -4.31 -11.24 13.90
CA CYS A 64 -4.25 -11.94 12.61
C CYS A 64 -3.04 -12.87 12.56
N ALA A 65 -3.26 -14.14 12.21
CA ALA A 65 -2.23 -15.13 11.99
C ALA A 65 -2.09 -15.42 10.49
N VAL A 66 -0.86 -15.31 9.98
CA VAL A 66 -0.51 -15.53 8.57
C VAL A 66 0.47 -16.67 8.45
N GLU A 67 0.20 -17.65 7.61
CA GLU A 67 1.14 -18.70 7.24
C GLU A 67 1.64 -18.42 5.82
N LEU A 68 2.93 -18.14 5.73
CA LEU A 68 3.63 -17.83 4.49
C LEU A 68 4.43 -19.04 4.01
N PHE A 69 4.64 -19.12 2.73
CA PHE A 69 5.51 -20.13 2.11
C PHE A 69 6.35 -19.49 1.01
N GLU A 70 7.51 -20.08 0.78
CA GLU A 70 8.48 -19.63 -0.20
C GLU A 70 8.09 -20.09 -1.62
N THR A 71 8.20 -19.18 -2.59
CA THR A 71 8.04 -19.48 -4.01
C THR A 71 8.95 -18.59 -4.85
N SER A 72 9.04 -18.83 -6.18
CA SER A 72 9.74 -17.91 -7.08
C SER A 72 8.89 -16.71 -7.46
N TYR A 73 9.54 -15.58 -7.71
CA TYR A 73 8.87 -14.37 -8.20
C TYR A 73 8.20 -14.62 -9.56
N ALA A 74 8.82 -15.44 -10.44
CA ALA A 74 8.22 -15.86 -11.71
C ALA A 74 6.89 -16.58 -11.51
N SER A 75 6.80 -17.48 -10.52
CA SER A 75 5.55 -18.17 -10.17
C SER A 75 4.49 -17.22 -9.68
N PHE A 76 4.86 -16.29 -8.77
CA PHE A 76 3.96 -15.26 -8.24
C PHE A 76 3.39 -14.37 -9.34
N ILE A 77 4.27 -13.78 -10.17
CA ILE A 77 3.86 -12.88 -11.25
C ILE A 77 2.99 -13.61 -12.28
N THR A 78 3.34 -14.85 -12.64
CA THR A 78 2.53 -15.62 -13.58
C THR A 78 1.15 -15.92 -13.02
N HIS A 79 1.06 -16.31 -11.74
CA HIS A 79 -0.22 -16.50 -11.06
C HIS A 79 -1.08 -15.22 -11.10
N LYS A 80 -0.47 -14.05 -10.81
CA LYS A 80 -1.12 -12.75 -10.89
C LYS A 80 -1.61 -12.43 -12.32
N ASP A 81 -0.75 -12.61 -13.32
CA ASP A 81 -1.06 -12.32 -14.73
C ASP A 81 -2.22 -13.18 -15.27
N LEU A 82 -2.34 -14.41 -14.78
CA LEU A 82 -3.43 -15.31 -15.11
C LEU A 82 -4.71 -15.06 -14.28
N GLY A 83 -4.79 -13.94 -13.55
CA GLY A 83 -5.95 -13.55 -12.74
C GLY A 83 -6.05 -14.31 -11.42
N SER A 84 -4.95 -14.83 -10.91
CA SER A 84 -4.82 -15.56 -9.64
C SER A 84 -5.80 -16.74 -9.57
N PRO A 85 -5.61 -17.78 -10.40
CA PRO A 85 -6.55 -18.91 -10.51
C PRO A 85 -6.61 -19.76 -9.23
N ASP A 86 -5.49 -19.92 -8.51
CA ASP A 86 -5.49 -20.56 -7.20
C ASP A 86 -5.92 -19.56 -6.12
N ARG A 87 -7.16 -19.73 -5.62
CA ARG A 87 -7.75 -18.88 -4.58
C ARG A 87 -7.32 -19.24 -3.16
N GLY A 88 -6.58 -20.31 -2.99
CA GLY A 88 -5.96 -20.72 -1.73
C GLY A 88 -4.70 -19.95 -1.40
N VAL A 89 -4.15 -19.23 -2.36
CA VAL A 89 -2.91 -18.45 -2.20
C VAL A 89 -3.17 -16.95 -2.34
N LEU A 90 -2.51 -16.16 -1.49
CA LEU A 90 -2.67 -14.71 -1.42
C LEU A 90 -1.31 -14.03 -1.43
N ASN A 91 -1.23 -12.85 -2.03
CA ASN A 91 -0.16 -11.92 -1.74
C ASN A 91 -0.45 -11.21 -0.40
N ALA A 92 0.28 -11.59 0.65
CA ALA A 92 0.21 -10.91 1.96
C ALA A 92 1.45 -10.05 2.15
N PHE A 93 1.24 -8.75 2.32
CA PHE A 93 2.31 -7.77 2.47
C PHE A 93 1.92 -6.67 3.45
N ALA A 94 2.91 -5.95 3.95
CA ALA A 94 2.72 -4.82 4.84
C ALA A 94 3.24 -3.53 4.22
N ALA A 95 2.64 -2.40 4.57
CA ALA A 95 3.03 -1.09 4.08
C ALA A 95 2.82 0.00 5.14
N ILE A 96 3.73 0.96 5.17
CA ILE A 96 3.51 2.22 5.87
C ILE A 96 2.70 3.14 4.98
N VAL A 97 1.66 3.76 5.54
CA VAL A 97 0.84 4.76 4.83
C VAL A 97 1.14 6.13 5.41
N PRO A 98 1.95 6.95 4.73
CA PRO A 98 2.34 8.26 5.23
C PRO A 98 1.23 9.29 5.03
N HIS A 99 0.80 9.90 6.13
CA HIS A 99 -0.10 11.04 6.16
C HIS A 99 0.65 12.30 6.57
N GLY A 100 0.41 13.40 5.89
CA GLY A 100 0.79 14.71 6.40
C GLY A 100 -0.15 15.17 7.52
N SER A 101 0.28 16.14 8.33
CA SER A 101 -0.54 16.73 9.40
C SER A 101 -1.83 17.41 8.90
N ASP A 102 -1.91 17.68 7.59
CA ASP A 102 -3.10 18.16 6.88
C ASP A 102 -4.07 17.03 6.47
N GLY A 103 -3.76 15.77 6.84
CA GLY A 103 -4.57 14.59 6.54
C GLY A 103 -4.42 14.04 5.12
N ALA A 104 -3.66 14.70 4.25
CA ALA A 104 -3.38 14.17 2.91
C ALA A 104 -2.42 12.97 2.98
N VAL A 105 -2.59 12.06 2.04
CA VAL A 105 -1.83 10.80 1.94
C VAL A 105 -0.80 10.91 0.82
N LEU A 106 0.40 10.34 1.01
CA LEU A 106 1.41 10.26 -0.02
C LEU A 106 1.50 8.84 -0.59
N LEU A 107 1.66 8.76 -1.91
CA LEU A 107 1.89 7.52 -2.65
C LEU A 107 3.18 7.66 -3.46
N GLY A 108 3.95 6.56 -3.54
CA GLY A 108 5.05 6.42 -4.48
C GLY A 108 4.53 6.03 -5.86
N VAL A 109 5.09 6.61 -6.92
CA VAL A 109 4.82 6.23 -8.32
C VAL A 109 5.95 5.33 -8.79
N MET A 110 5.62 4.13 -9.22
CA MET A 110 6.60 3.13 -9.64
C MET A 110 7.35 3.53 -10.91
N GLY A 111 8.67 3.34 -10.88
CA GLY A 111 9.56 3.60 -12.01
C GLY A 111 9.28 2.73 -13.24
N ALA A 112 9.67 3.22 -14.43
CA ALA A 112 9.39 2.55 -15.71
C ALA A 112 10.07 1.16 -15.83
N HIS A 113 11.13 0.91 -15.07
CA HIS A 113 11.88 -0.35 -15.04
C HIS A 113 11.27 -1.41 -14.12
N THR A 114 10.32 -1.05 -13.25
CA THR A 114 9.69 -1.96 -12.29
C THR A 114 8.55 -2.79 -12.90
N ALA A 115 8.17 -3.86 -12.22
CA ALA A 115 7.07 -4.73 -12.67
C ALA A 115 5.70 -4.02 -12.72
N ASN A 116 5.52 -2.98 -11.88
CA ASN A 116 4.28 -2.21 -11.75
C ASN A 116 4.43 -0.77 -12.26
N ALA A 117 5.24 -0.54 -13.29
CA ALA A 117 5.56 0.78 -13.83
C ALA A 117 4.34 1.71 -13.97
N GLY A 118 4.47 2.93 -13.44
CA GLY A 118 3.44 3.98 -13.48
C GLY A 118 2.27 3.78 -12.51
N GLN A 119 2.25 2.71 -11.73
CA GLN A 119 1.27 2.56 -10.67
C GLN A 119 1.65 3.38 -9.43
N ALA A 120 0.65 3.94 -8.76
CA ALA A 120 0.84 4.73 -7.54
C ALA A 120 0.28 3.96 -6.34
N TYR A 121 1.16 3.62 -5.38
CA TYR A 121 0.77 2.93 -4.16
C TYR A 121 1.69 3.27 -2.99
N PHE A 122 1.42 2.71 -1.81
CA PHE A 122 2.22 2.93 -0.62
C PHE A 122 3.57 2.22 -0.77
N PRO A 123 4.67 2.79 -0.25
CA PRO A 123 5.96 2.11 -0.17
C PRO A 123 5.79 0.73 0.45
N CYS A 124 6.08 -0.32 -0.31
CA CYS A 124 5.94 -1.70 0.14
C CYS A 124 6.54 -2.72 -0.82
N GLY A 125 7.09 -3.78 -0.27
CA GLY A 125 7.55 -4.97 -0.99
C GLY A 125 6.71 -6.22 -0.70
N THR A 126 6.84 -7.24 -1.55
CA THR A 126 6.40 -8.59 -1.21
C THR A 126 7.44 -9.19 -0.28
N PRO A 127 7.09 -9.69 0.92
CA PRO A 127 8.05 -10.22 1.86
C PRO A 127 8.87 -11.36 1.24
N ASP A 128 10.11 -11.47 1.66
CA ASP A 128 11.08 -12.46 1.18
C ASP A 128 11.82 -13.16 2.34
N LEU A 129 12.88 -13.89 2.03
CA LEU A 129 13.64 -14.62 3.03
C LEU A 129 14.45 -13.71 3.97
N ASP A 130 14.76 -12.48 3.55
CA ASP A 130 15.47 -11.51 4.39
C ASP A 130 14.57 -10.94 5.49
N ASP A 131 13.25 -11.14 5.40
CA ASP A 131 12.28 -10.79 6.43
C ASP A 131 12.09 -11.92 7.47
N VAL A 132 12.71 -13.10 7.29
CA VAL A 132 12.60 -14.23 8.22
C VAL A 132 13.55 -14.03 9.41
N ARG A 133 13.00 -14.14 10.61
CA ARG A 133 13.71 -14.04 11.91
C ARG A 133 13.47 -15.30 12.74
N ASP A 134 14.37 -15.60 13.66
CA ASP A 134 14.19 -16.65 14.68
C ASP A 134 13.69 -18.00 14.14
N GLY A 135 14.19 -18.39 12.95
CA GLY A 135 13.92 -19.68 12.31
C GLY A 135 12.70 -19.69 11.40
N ASP A 136 11.53 -19.23 11.82
CA ASP A 136 10.30 -19.29 11.04
C ASP A 136 9.40 -18.03 11.14
N THR A 137 9.72 -17.09 12.01
CA THR A 137 8.97 -15.86 12.16
C THR A 137 9.26 -14.92 10.99
N VAL A 138 8.20 -14.44 10.32
CA VAL A 138 8.33 -13.43 9.26
C VAL A 138 7.97 -12.06 9.85
N ASP A 139 8.93 -11.14 9.83
CA ASP A 139 8.80 -9.79 10.36
C ASP A 139 8.16 -8.84 9.35
N LEU A 140 6.84 -8.93 9.19
CA LEU A 140 6.09 -8.04 8.29
C LEU A 140 6.17 -6.57 8.68
N ALA A 141 6.33 -6.27 9.98
CA ALA A 141 6.46 -4.89 10.45
C ALA A 141 7.81 -4.30 10.07
N GLY A 142 8.89 -5.04 10.36
CA GLY A 142 10.24 -4.65 9.96
C GLY A 142 10.40 -4.56 8.45
N SER A 143 9.78 -5.47 7.68
CA SER A 143 9.73 -5.41 6.22
C SER A 143 9.11 -4.09 5.74
N ALA A 144 7.92 -3.72 6.24
CA ALA A 144 7.25 -2.46 5.87
C ALA A 144 8.07 -1.22 6.25
N GLU A 145 8.72 -1.23 7.42
CA GLU A 145 9.57 -0.10 7.86
C GLU A 145 10.83 0.01 7.00
N ARG A 146 11.47 -1.10 6.67
CA ARG A 146 12.64 -1.15 5.79
C ARG A 146 12.33 -0.58 4.41
N GLU A 147 11.29 -1.11 3.73
CA GLU A 147 10.84 -0.61 2.43
C GLU A 147 10.51 0.90 2.48
N PHE A 148 9.82 1.33 3.53
CA PHE A 148 9.48 2.73 3.69
C PHE A 148 10.73 3.62 3.81
N VAL A 149 11.73 3.20 4.58
CA VAL A 149 13.00 3.93 4.73
C VAL A 149 13.80 3.92 3.43
N GLU A 150 13.90 2.78 2.76
CA GLU A 150 14.62 2.62 1.50
C GLU A 150 14.02 3.49 0.40
N GLU A 151 12.70 3.46 0.21
CA GLU A 151 12.04 4.19 -0.87
C GLU A 151 11.86 5.69 -0.59
N THR A 152 11.82 6.12 0.68
CA THR A 152 11.47 7.50 1.04
C THR A 152 12.58 8.27 1.78
N GLY A 153 13.58 7.59 2.34
CA GLY A 153 14.59 8.18 3.23
C GLY A 153 14.04 8.66 4.57
N MET A 154 12.81 8.26 4.94
CA MET A 154 12.12 8.77 6.12
C MET A 154 12.06 7.73 7.21
N ALA A 155 12.51 8.09 8.42
CA ALA A 155 12.24 7.29 9.62
C ALA A 155 10.82 7.56 10.13
N LEU A 156 10.20 6.54 10.76
CA LEU A 156 8.91 6.73 11.41
C LEU A 156 9.03 7.65 12.65
N PRO A 157 8.00 8.47 12.95
CA PRO A 157 7.92 9.16 14.24
C PRO A 157 8.00 8.17 15.41
N ALA A 158 8.64 8.57 16.51
CA ALA A 158 8.84 7.70 17.66
C ALA A 158 7.52 7.27 18.35
N ASP A 159 6.45 8.01 18.15
CA ASP A 159 5.10 7.77 18.66
C ASP A 159 4.16 7.18 17.60
N ALA A 160 4.70 6.69 16.48
CA ALA A 160 3.91 6.09 15.41
C ALA A 160 3.11 4.88 15.95
N PRO A 161 1.79 4.81 15.71
CA PRO A 161 0.97 3.72 16.22
C PRO A 161 1.36 2.36 15.62
N GLU A 162 1.32 1.29 16.40
CA GLU A 162 1.62 -0.08 15.96
C GLU A 162 0.38 -0.84 15.45
N THR A 163 -0.72 -0.14 15.21
CA THR A 163 -1.96 -0.76 14.75
C THR A 163 -2.06 -0.78 13.23
N TRP A 164 -2.65 -1.86 12.72
CA TRP A 164 -2.80 -2.12 11.30
C TRP A 164 -4.26 -2.02 10.85
N LEU A 165 -4.46 -1.61 9.62
CA LEU A 165 -5.70 -1.82 8.90
C LEU A 165 -5.45 -2.94 7.87
N LEU A 166 -6.05 -4.10 8.10
CA LEU A 166 -6.00 -5.21 7.16
C LEU A 166 -7.08 -5.01 6.09
N LEU A 167 -6.64 -4.77 4.87
CA LEU A 167 -7.48 -4.83 3.69
C LEU A 167 -7.37 -6.23 3.09
N ARG A 168 -8.44 -7.03 3.29
CA ARG A 168 -8.52 -8.40 2.79
C ARG A 168 -9.36 -8.44 1.52
N GLY A 169 -8.72 -8.70 0.40
CA GLY A 169 -9.33 -8.95 -0.90
C GLY A 169 -9.35 -10.44 -1.25
N ARG A 170 -9.73 -10.75 -2.47
CA ARG A 170 -9.80 -12.14 -2.97
C ARG A 170 -8.42 -12.78 -3.16
N THR A 171 -7.42 -12.00 -3.52
CA THR A 171 -6.08 -12.46 -3.92
C THR A 171 -4.96 -11.83 -3.11
N GLN A 172 -5.30 -10.94 -2.17
CA GLN A 172 -4.30 -10.23 -1.37
C GLN A 172 -4.81 -9.89 0.03
N ALA A 173 -3.85 -9.74 0.93
CA ALA A 173 -4.03 -9.26 2.30
C ALA A 173 -3.00 -8.14 2.55
N ALA A 174 -3.43 -6.90 2.44
CA ALA A 174 -2.59 -5.73 2.68
C ALA A 174 -2.71 -5.28 4.14
N PHE A 175 -1.62 -5.38 4.89
CA PHE A 175 -1.50 -4.85 6.24
C PHE A 175 -0.98 -3.41 6.16
N LEU A 176 -1.87 -2.44 6.29
CA LEU A 176 -1.56 -1.03 6.16
C LEU A 176 -1.41 -0.39 7.53
N ARG A 177 -0.29 0.29 7.78
CA ARG A 177 -0.03 1.03 9.02
C ARG A 177 -0.07 2.53 8.73
N PRO A 178 -1.21 3.22 9.01
CA PRO A 178 -1.30 4.67 8.87
C PRO A 178 -0.38 5.36 9.87
N VAL A 179 0.47 6.24 9.36
CA VAL A 179 1.41 7.03 10.18
C VAL A 179 1.24 8.51 9.85
N MET A 180 0.88 9.29 10.88
CA MET A 180 0.79 10.74 10.78
C MET A 180 2.16 11.38 11.03
N PHE A 181 2.65 12.12 10.05
CA PHE A 181 3.86 12.91 10.17
C PHE A 181 3.52 14.34 10.65
N PRO A 182 4.41 15.00 11.41
CA PRO A 182 4.14 16.34 11.93
C PRO A 182 4.15 17.43 10.85
N GLU A 183 4.79 17.17 9.71
CA GLU A 183 4.83 18.08 8.56
C GLU A 183 3.56 17.96 7.71
N TRP A 184 3.23 19.01 6.99
CA TRP A 184 2.23 18.95 5.92
C TRP A 184 2.70 18.03 4.79
N ALA A 185 1.75 17.41 4.11
CA ALA A 185 2.04 16.42 3.07
C ALA A 185 2.96 16.96 1.96
N ASP A 186 2.85 18.23 1.57
CA ASP A 186 3.73 18.80 0.56
C ASP A 186 5.19 18.92 1.04
N ALA A 187 5.41 19.31 2.30
CA ALA A 187 6.76 19.37 2.87
C ALA A 187 7.37 17.95 3.04
N LEU A 188 6.54 16.99 3.45
CA LEU A 188 6.92 15.58 3.54
C LEU A 188 7.30 15.03 2.16
N ARG A 189 6.47 15.30 1.14
CA ARG A 189 6.73 14.92 -0.25
C ARG A 189 8.05 15.51 -0.78
N GLU A 190 8.34 16.78 -0.50
CA GLU A 190 9.61 17.39 -0.90
C GLU A 190 10.83 16.73 -0.25
N ARG A 191 10.71 16.23 0.99
CA ARG A 191 11.79 15.47 1.64
C ARG A 191 12.00 14.11 0.96
N MET A 192 10.93 13.38 0.69
CA MET A 192 10.97 12.10 -0.03
C MET A 192 11.55 12.28 -1.43
N GLU A 193 11.15 13.33 -2.17
CA GLU A 193 11.71 13.63 -3.50
C GLU A 193 13.21 13.95 -3.46
N ARG A 194 13.68 14.65 -2.41
CA ARG A 194 15.14 14.88 -2.27
C ARG A 194 15.91 13.59 -2.06
N HIS A 195 15.38 12.64 -1.28
CA HIS A 195 15.99 11.33 -1.11
C HIS A 195 16.04 10.60 -2.44
N ARG A 196 14.90 10.43 -3.10
CA ARG A 196 14.79 9.79 -4.41
C ARG A 196 15.75 10.37 -5.44
N CYS A 197 15.87 11.71 -5.52
CA CYS A 197 16.79 12.37 -6.46
C CYS A 197 18.27 12.15 -6.14
N ALA A 198 18.62 11.67 -4.95
CA ALA A 198 19.99 11.33 -4.57
C ALA A 198 20.37 9.89 -4.90
N GLU A 199 19.40 9.03 -5.22
CA GLU A 199 19.64 7.65 -5.64
C GLU A 199 20.09 7.58 -7.10
N ILE A 200 20.95 6.61 -7.40
CA ILE A 200 21.47 6.40 -8.76
C ILE A 200 20.40 5.79 -9.67
N GLU A 201 19.67 4.80 -9.15
CA GLU A 201 18.60 4.10 -9.85
C GLU A 201 17.38 3.98 -8.91
N PRO A 202 16.63 5.07 -8.69
CA PRO A 202 15.51 5.04 -7.76
C PRO A 202 14.40 4.11 -8.26
N GLU A 203 13.86 3.28 -7.38
CA GLU A 203 12.73 2.41 -7.74
C GLU A 203 11.48 3.23 -8.08
N LEU A 204 11.29 4.35 -7.39
CA LEU A 204 10.16 5.25 -7.60
C LEU A 204 10.48 6.33 -8.64
N ALA A 205 9.52 6.65 -9.50
CA ALA A 205 9.57 7.78 -10.43
C ALA A 205 9.26 9.11 -9.76
N GLY A 206 8.57 9.10 -8.60
CA GLY A 206 8.19 10.29 -7.85
C GLY A 206 7.14 10.00 -6.80
N PHE A 207 6.60 11.06 -6.16
CA PHE A 207 5.56 10.97 -5.16
C PHE A 207 4.36 11.85 -5.51
N ILE A 208 3.15 11.34 -5.29
CA ILE A 208 1.91 12.08 -5.43
C ILE A 208 1.22 12.26 -4.08
N ARG A 209 0.56 13.42 -3.94
CA ARG A 209 -0.27 13.76 -2.78
C ARG A 209 -1.73 13.52 -3.15
N VAL A 210 -2.48 12.88 -2.26
CA VAL A 210 -3.92 12.67 -2.38
C VAL A 210 -4.60 13.24 -1.14
N ALA A 211 -5.47 14.22 -1.31
CA ALA A 211 -6.11 14.95 -0.20
C ALA A 211 -7.62 14.70 -0.09
N SER A 212 -8.21 14.07 -1.10
CA SER A 212 -9.64 13.82 -1.13
C SER A 212 -9.99 12.58 -1.96
N SER A 213 -11.18 12.04 -1.75
CA SER A 213 -11.70 10.93 -2.55
C SER A 213 -11.87 11.27 -4.05
N GLY A 214 -12.01 12.56 -4.39
CA GLY A 214 -12.10 13.02 -5.77
C GLY A 214 -10.78 12.92 -6.56
N GLU A 215 -9.65 12.74 -5.87
CA GLU A 215 -8.32 12.61 -6.47
C GLU A 215 -7.91 11.13 -6.69
N ILE A 216 -8.77 10.17 -6.33
CA ILE A 216 -8.50 8.75 -6.55
C ILE A 216 -8.59 8.44 -8.05
N ASP A 217 -7.45 8.08 -8.65
CA ASP A 217 -7.39 7.68 -10.07
C ASP A 217 -7.34 6.15 -10.20
N PRO A 218 -8.43 5.48 -10.61
CA PRO A 218 -8.46 4.03 -10.75
C PRO A 218 -7.58 3.47 -11.88
N ARG A 219 -7.02 4.32 -12.76
CA ARG A 219 -6.12 3.89 -13.82
C ARG A 219 -4.69 3.69 -13.34
N SER A 220 -4.27 4.45 -12.34
CA SER A 220 -2.91 4.42 -11.79
C SER A 220 -2.84 3.85 -10.37
N MET A 221 -3.95 3.85 -9.61
CA MET A 221 -3.99 3.37 -8.24
C MET A 221 -4.61 1.96 -8.16
N PRO A 222 -3.89 0.95 -7.64
CA PRO A 222 -4.44 -0.39 -7.41
C PRO A 222 -5.67 -0.38 -6.50
N ASP A 223 -6.53 -1.39 -6.62
CA ASP A 223 -7.80 -1.45 -5.90
C ASP A 223 -7.66 -1.33 -4.37
N PHE A 224 -6.60 -1.91 -3.77
CA PHE A 224 -6.37 -1.82 -2.34
C PHE A 224 -6.03 -0.39 -1.89
N VAL A 225 -5.32 0.39 -2.71
CA VAL A 225 -5.03 1.81 -2.46
C VAL A 225 -6.32 2.61 -2.52
N GLN A 226 -7.12 2.40 -3.57
CA GLN A 226 -8.42 3.06 -3.72
C GLN A 226 -9.34 2.75 -2.54
N ALA A 227 -9.39 1.49 -2.09
CA ALA A 227 -10.22 1.06 -0.95
C ALA A 227 -9.77 1.75 0.36
N TYR A 228 -8.45 1.82 0.59
CA TYR A 228 -7.89 2.54 1.73
C TYR A 228 -8.25 4.04 1.69
N LEU A 229 -7.97 4.70 0.59
CA LEU A 229 -8.20 6.16 0.46
C LEU A 229 -9.67 6.52 0.63
N ARG A 230 -10.60 5.73 0.07
CA ARG A 230 -12.04 5.93 0.31
C ARG A 230 -12.40 5.79 1.79
N HIS A 231 -11.82 4.83 2.50
CA HIS A 231 -12.02 4.68 3.94
C HIS A 231 -11.44 5.87 4.72
N ALA A 232 -10.19 6.23 4.48
CA ALA A 232 -9.50 7.31 5.18
C ALA A 232 -10.22 8.67 5.03
N PHE A 233 -10.69 8.99 3.83
CA PHE A 233 -11.41 10.24 3.58
C PHE A 233 -12.88 10.21 3.99
N ALA A 234 -13.50 9.04 4.18
CA ALA A 234 -14.85 8.94 4.72
C ALA A 234 -14.88 9.16 6.24
N GLU A 235 -13.81 8.80 6.95
CA GLU A 235 -13.69 8.98 8.41
C GLU A 235 -13.21 10.38 8.81
N SER A 236 -12.73 11.21 7.88
CA SER A 236 -12.30 12.58 8.17
C SER A 236 -13.54 13.48 8.39
N PRO A 237 -13.81 13.98 9.61
CA PRO A 237 -14.93 14.88 9.87
C PRO A 237 -14.60 16.27 9.35
N GLY A 238 -14.84 16.56 8.06
CA GLY A 238 -14.46 17.86 7.51
C GLY A 238 -14.95 18.24 6.12
N SER A 239 -15.87 17.51 5.46
CA SER A 239 -16.52 17.99 4.22
C SER A 239 -17.98 18.41 4.41
N GLY A 240 -18.32 18.91 5.61
CA GLY A 240 -19.57 19.62 5.86
C GLY A 240 -19.47 21.04 5.29
N SER A 241 -20.04 21.23 4.09
CA SER A 241 -20.50 22.51 3.50
C SER A 241 -20.34 23.72 4.43
N MET A 242 -19.30 24.52 4.21
CA MET A 242 -19.37 25.95 4.58
C MET A 242 -20.51 26.60 3.79
N ARG A 243 -21.71 26.58 4.35
CA ARG A 243 -22.78 27.48 3.92
C ARG A 243 -22.24 28.89 4.12
N GLN A 244 -22.00 29.58 3.01
CA GLN A 244 -21.77 31.03 3.01
C GLN A 244 -22.90 31.71 3.79
N ALA A 245 -22.58 32.21 4.97
CA ALA A 245 -23.45 33.12 5.68
C ALA A 245 -23.44 34.43 4.90
N SER A 246 -24.56 34.74 4.26
CA SER A 246 -24.80 36.05 3.64
C SER A 246 -24.69 37.14 4.71
N PRO A 247 -24.03 38.28 4.46
CA PRO A 247 -23.93 39.36 5.39
C PRO A 247 -25.33 39.99 5.63
N PRO A 248 -25.65 40.47 6.84
CA PRO A 248 -26.93 41.06 7.15
C PRO A 248 -27.09 42.38 6.38
N HIS A 249 -28.20 42.50 5.67
CA HIS A 249 -28.66 43.76 5.07
C HIS A 249 -28.76 44.85 6.16
N ARG A 250 -27.93 45.89 6.04
CA ARG A 250 -28.17 47.14 6.79
C ARG A 250 -29.39 47.84 6.19
N GLY A 251 -30.48 47.76 6.92
CA GLY A 251 -31.66 48.58 6.65
C GLY A 251 -31.32 50.04 6.89
N GLY A 252 -31.48 50.85 5.84
CA GLY A 252 -31.46 52.29 5.94
C GLY A 252 -32.73 52.78 6.62
N THR A 253 -32.60 53.49 7.71
CA THR A 253 -33.65 54.38 8.24
C THR A 253 -33.43 55.77 7.68
N ALA A 254 -34.35 56.16 6.85
CA ALA A 254 -34.55 57.58 6.49
C ALA A 254 -35.21 58.27 7.66
N GLU A 255 -34.64 59.35 8.13
CA GLU A 255 -35.33 60.34 8.94
C GLU A 255 -35.02 61.69 8.37
N GLY A 256 -36.12 62.33 8.02
CA GLY A 256 -36.16 63.64 7.48
C GLY A 256 -36.47 64.68 8.53
N ARG A 257 -36.16 65.87 8.16
CA ARG A 257 -36.72 67.18 8.56
C ARG A 257 -36.41 67.69 9.99
N ARG A 258 -35.62 68.69 10.13
CA ARG A 258 -36.01 70.14 10.13
C ARG A 258 -34.74 70.97 10.16
#